data_7d49cbeb41124cb4e0028a4bb196173b
#
_entry.id   7d49cbeb41124cb4e0028a4bb196173b
#
_cell.length_a   1.000
_cell.length_b   1.000
_cell.length_c   1.000
_cell.angle_alpha   90.00
_cell.angle_beta   90.00
_cell.angle_gamma   90.00
#
_symmetry.space_group_name_H-M   'P 1'
#
loop_
_entity.id
_entity.type
_entity.pdbx_description
1 polymer ?
#
loop_
_entity_poly.entity_id
_entity_poly.type
_entity_poly.pdbx_seq_one_letter_code
_entity_poly.pdbx_strand_id
1 'polypeptide(L)'
;LKLNREEKITIIISSHLLSELSQLCTDYIFLRKGEIVEKISSEELQKKCHDYYRIDTDNNSLVPALLRNKLDITDIEVEKGGAVRLFERIDEIRLISKTLYENDVIPTELHMHDANLEQYYMNLVGEKDVQYNESTEVSADS
;
A
#
# COMPACT_ATOMS: atom_id res chain seq x y z
N LEU A 1 13.33 24.37 -2.67
CA LEU A 1 14.33 24.27 -1.62
C LEU A 1 15.74 24.60 -2.14
N LYS A 2 15.95 25.87 -2.55
CA LYS A 2 17.24 26.36 -3.03
C LYS A 2 18.36 26.14 -2.00
N LEU A 3 18.13 26.48 -0.73
CA LEU A 3 19.09 26.33 0.37
C LEU A 3 19.66 24.92 0.52
N ASN A 4 18.85 23.89 0.37
CA ASN A 4 19.32 22.51 0.47
C ASN A 4 20.22 22.13 -0.71
N ARG A 5 19.88 22.56 -1.93
CA ARG A 5 20.62 22.20 -3.14
C ARG A 5 21.92 23.02 -3.32
N GLU A 6 21.86 24.31 -3.04
CA GLU A 6 22.99 25.26 -3.26
C GLU A 6 23.95 25.27 -2.08
N GLU A 7 23.43 25.27 -0.84
CA GLU A 7 24.21 25.38 0.38
C GLU A 7 24.50 24.03 1.08
N LYS A 8 23.98 22.92 0.53
CA LYS A 8 24.09 21.56 1.11
C LYS A 8 23.62 21.47 2.57
N ILE A 9 22.63 22.27 2.93
CA ILE A 9 22.06 22.29 4.28
C ILE A 9 21.03 21.17 4.42
N THR A 10 21.11 20.38 5.49
CA THR A 10 20.07 19.42 5.85
C THR A 10 18.90 20.17 6.50
N ILE A 11 17.69 19.98 5.94
CA ILE A 11 16.47 20.61 6.44
C ILE A 11 15.56 19.52 6.98
N ILE A 12 15.15 19.67 8.24
CA ILE A 12 14.16 18.78 8.88
C ILE A 12 12.85 19.55 8.96
N ILE A 13 11.80 18.94 8.42
CA ILE A 13 10.44 19.50 8.41
C ILE A 13 9.55 18.54 9.21
N SER A 14 8.79 19.07 10.15
CA SER A 14 7.73 18.34 10.84
C SER A 14 6.38 18.89 10.42
N SER A 15 5.50 18.03 9.94
CA SER A 15 4.15 18.38 9.53
C SER A 15 3.22 17.17 9.70
N HIS A 16 1.94 17.46 9.87
CA HIS A 16 0.86 16.49 9.76
C HIS A 16 0.16 16.53 8.38
N LEU A 17 0.55 17.49 7.52
CA LEU A 17 0.05 17.62 6.16
C LEU A 17 0.97 16.84 5.21
N LEU A 18 0.71 15.55 5.07
CA LEU A 18 1.57 14.61 4.36
C LEU A 18 1.64 14.91 2.85
N SER A 19 0.54 15.40 2.27
CA SER A 19 0.47 15.79 0.85
C SER A 19 1.45 16.91 0.46
N GLU A 20 1.71 17.85 1.37
CA GLU A 20 2.69 18.92 1.14
C GLU A 20 4.13 18.41 1.21
N LEU A 21 4.39 17.44 2.09
CA LEU A 21 5.72 16.85 2.27
C LEU A 21 6.15 15.98 1.10
N SER A 22 5.19 15.32 0.42
CA SER A 22 5.48 14.37 -0.66
C SER A 22 6.29 14.94 -1.82
N GLN A 23 6.22 16.25 -2.04
CA GLN A 23 6.95 16.95 -3.09
C GLN A 23 8.26 17.59 -2.64
N LEU A 24 8.53 17.63 -1.33
CA LEU A 24 9.62 18.42 -0.76
C LEU A 24 10.74 17.57 -0.17
N CYS A 25 10.40 16.42 0.40
CA CYS A 25 11.33 15.61 1.19
C CYS A 25 11.98 14.51 0.34
N THR A 26 13.25 14.22 0.65
CA THR A 26 13.99 13.08 0.09
C THR A 26 13.87 11.84 0.95
N ASP A 27 13.63 12.03 2.24
CA ASP A 27 13.55 10.98 3.24
C ASP A 27 12.43 11.28 4.24
N TYR A 28 11.80 10.25 4.75
CA TYR A 28 10.71 10.33 5.71
C TYR A 28 11.01 9.52 6.95
N ILE A 29 10.64 10.06 8.10
CA ILE A 29 10.64 9.37 9.37
C ILE A 29 9.23 9.47 9.94
N PHE A 30 8.56 8.32 10.05
CA PHE A 30 7.25 8.25 10.66
C PHE A 30 7.39 8.02 12.15
N LEU A 31 6.73 8.89 12.93
CA LEU A 31 6.74 8.86 14.40
C LEU A 31 5.34 8.54 14.93
N ARG A 32 5.27 7.71 15.96
CA ARG A 32 4.05 7.42 16.69
C ARG A 32 4.36 7.29 18.18
N LYS A 33 3.62 8.02 19.01
CA LYS A 33 3.79 8.02 20.49
C LYS A 33 5.26 8.19 20.93
N GLY A 34 6.05 8.99 20.19
CA GLY A 34 7.46 9.25 20.48
C GLY A 34 8.45 8.19 19.94
N GLU A 35 7.96 7.14 19.29
CA GLU A 35 8.79 6.10 18.69
C GLU A 35 8.84 6.21 17.17
N ILE A 36 9.98 5.83 16.59
CA ILE A 36 10.13 5.73 15.15
C ILE A 36 9.44 4.46 14.68
N VAL A 37 8.39 4.62 13.88
CA VAL A 37 7.65 3.52 13.30
C VAL A 37 8.33 3.01 12.02
N GLU A 38 8.78 3.94 11.17
CA GLU A 38 9.47 3.62 9.92
C GLU A 38 10.37 4.78 9.49
N LYS A 39 11.45 4.42 8.77
CA LYS A 39 12.29 5.34 8.00
C LYS A 39 12.30 4.84 6.57
N ILE A 40 12.02 5.72 5.62
CA ILE A 40 11.91 5.35 4.21
C ILE A 40 12.34 6.51 3.33
N SER A 41 13.03 6.22 2.22
CA SER A 41 13.34 7.22 1.20
C SER A 41 12.10 7.59 0.36
N SER A 42 12.15 8.75 -0.29
CA SER A 42 11.09 9.19 -1.22
C SER A 42 10.88 8.18 -2.35
N GLU A 43 11.97 7.60 -2.87
CA GLU A 43 11.90 6.61 -3.94
C GLU A 43 11.22 5.30 -3.51
N GLU A 44 11.56 4.81 -2.32
CA GLU A 44 10.93 3.61 -1.76
C GLU A 44 9.48 3.86 -1.38
N LEU A 45 9.19 5.05 -0.85
CA LEU A 45 7.83 5.44 -0.53
C LEU A 45 6.95 5.50 -1.78
N GLN A 46 7.46 6.10 -2.87
CA GLN A 46 6.76 6.12 -4.16
C GLN A 46 6.49 4.70 -4.69
N LYS A 47 7.41 3.77 -4.53
CA LYS A 47 7.20 2.36 -4.90
C LYS A 47 6.13 1.68 -4.06
N LYS A 48 5.98 2.06 -2.79
CA LYS A 48 4.95 1.54 -1.89
C LYS A 48 3.60 2.24 -2.04
N CYS A 49 3.61 3.52 -2.47
CA CYS A 49 2.43 4.32 -2.73
C CYS A 49 2.07 4.26 -4.22
N HIS A 50 1.63 3.10 -4.70
CA HIS A 50 1.05 2.94 -6.03
C HIS A 50 -0.45 2.72 -5.93
N ASP A 51 -1.18 3.34 -6.85
CA ASP A 51 -2.57 3.01 -7.06
C ASP A 51 -2.70 1.53 -7.40
N TYR A 52 -3.66 0.87 -6.82
CA TYR A 52 -3.91 -0.54 -7.10
C TYR A 52 -5.40 -0.86 -7.05
N TYR A 53 -5.80 -1.88 -7.80
CA TYR A 53 -7.09 -2.51 -7.61
C TYR A 53 -6.96 -3.66 -6.61
N ARG A 54 -7.80 -3.63 -5.58
CA ARG A 54 -8.03 -4.79 -4.72
C ARG A 54 -9.13 -5.64 -5.36
N ILE A 55 -8.80 -6.88 -5.65
CA ILE A 55 -9.67 -7.86 -6.27
C ILE A 55 -9.90 -8.97 -5.26
N ASP A 56 -11.14 -9.13 -4.81
CA ASP A 56 -11.59 -10.26 -4.01
C ASP A 56 -12.66 -11.02 -4.80
N THR A 57 -12.62 -12.35 -4.75
CA THR A 57 -13.48 -13.20 -5.57
C THR A 57 -13.99 -14.40 -4.77
N ASP A 58 -14.94 -15.11 -5.30
CA ASP A 58 -15.40 -16.39 -4.77
C ASP A 58 -14.33 -17.50 -4.86
N ASN A 59 -13.30 -17.32 -5.70
CA ASN A 59 -12.16 -18.23 -5.83
C ASN A 59 -10.84 -17.49 -6.07
N ASN A 60 -10.31 -16.87 -5.04
CA ASN A 60 -9.08 -16.07 -5.09
C ASN A 60 -7.84 -16.84 -5.54
N SER A 61 -7.81 -18.16 -5.35
CA SER A 61 -6.64 -18.98 -5.71
C SER A 61 -6.39 -19.03 -7.22
N LEU A 62 -7.40 -18.83 -8.03
CA LEU A 62 -7.30 -18.83 -9.50
C LEU A 62 -6.89 -17.46 -10.06
N VAL A 63 -7.15 -16.38 -9.35
CA VAL A 63 -6.95 -15.00 -9.85
C VAL A 63 -5.51 -14.75 -10.33
N PRO A 64 -4.45 -15.06 -9.56
CA PRO A 64 -3.07 -14.81 -10.01
C PRO A 64 -2.71 -15.57 -11.29
N ALA A 65 -3.17 -16.80 -11.42
CA ALA A 65 -2.90 -17.63 -12.61
C ALA A 65 -3.64 -17.08 -13.84
N LEU A 66 -4.89 -16.65 -13.68
CA LEU A 66 -5.67 -16.06 -14.78
C LEU A 66 -5.07 -14.74 -15.24
N LEU A 67 -4.68 -13.86 -14.32
CA LEU A 67 -4.06 -12.58 -14.65
C LEU A 67 -2.77 -12.78 -15.43
N ARG A 68 -1.91 -13.69 -14.99
CA ARG A 68 -0.63 -14.00 -15.68
C ARG A 68 -0.84 -14.67 -17.03
N ASN A 69 -1.65 -15.72 -17.09
CA ASN A 69 -1.71 -16.57 -18.28
C ASN A 69 -2.62 -16.02 -19.39
N LYS A 70 -3.65 -15.25 -19.04
CA LYS A 70 -4.62 -14.70 -19.99
C LYS A 70 -4.36 -13.25 -20.35
N LEU A 71 -3.77 -12.47 -19.45
CA LEU A 71 -3.60 -11.04 -19.61
C LEU A 71 -2.14 -10.58 -19.55
N ASP A 72 -1.20 -11.50 -19.28
CA ASP A 72 0.23 -11.21 -19.15
C ASP A 72 0.52 -10.15 -18.05
N ILE A 73 -0.30 -10.18 -17.00
CA ILE A 73 -0.18 -9.30 -15.84
C ILE A 73 0.66 -9.99 -14.77
N THR A 74 1.74 -9.34 -14.33
CA THR A 74 2.71 -9.91 -13.40
C THR A 74 2.87 -9.12 -12.11
N ASP A 75 2.60 -7.80 -12.15
CA ASP A 75 2.72 -6.92 -10.99
C ASP A 75 1.48 -7.01 -10.10
N ILE A 76 1.47 -8.06 -9.30
CA ILE A 76 0.39 -8.40 -8.36
C ILE A 76 0.95 -8.87 -7.03
N GLU A 77 0.24 -8.57 -5.96
CA GLU A 77 0.47 -9.10 -4.60
C GLU A 77 -0.76 -9.87 -4.11
N VAL A 78 -0.53 -10.98 -3.41
CA VAL A 78 -1.60 -11.75 -2.77
C VAL A 78 -1.60 -11.46 -1.27
N GLU A 79 -2.73 -10.96 -0.76
CA GLU A 79 -2.93 -10.69 0.66
C GLU A 79 -3.06 -11.99 1.47
N LYS A 80 -2.85 -11.91 2.80
CA LYS A 80 -3.04 -13.07 3.71
C LYS A 80 -4.44 -13.69 3.62
N GLY A 81 -5.46 -12.89 3.28
CA GLY A 81 -6.85 -13.34 3.07
C GLY A 81 -7.13 -13.92 1.69
N GLY A 82 -6.13 -13.91 0.79
CA GLY A 82 -6.24 -14.42 -0.58
C GLY A 82 -6.62 -13.37 -1.62
N ALA A 83 -7.15 -12.22 -1.23
CA ALA A 83 -7.43 -11.12 -2.17
C ALA A 83 -6.15 -10.68 -2.90
N VAL A 84 -6.29 -10.19 -4.12
CA VAL A 84 -5.18 -9.80 -4.99
C VAL A 84 -5.14 -8.29 -5.14
N ARG A 85 -3.95 -7.70 -4.92
CA ARG A 85 -3.66 -6.32 -5.30
C ARG A 85 -3.03 -6.32 -6.67
N LEU A 86 -3.60 -5.53 -7.56
CA LEU A 86 -3.17 -5.35 -8.94
C LEU A 86 -2.58 -3.95 -9.12
N PHE A 87 -1.31 -3.84 -9.51
CA PHE A 87 -0.59 -2.57 -9.63
C PHE A 87 -0.37 -2.10 -11.06
N GLU A 88 -0.57 -2.96 -12.05
CA GLU A 88 -0.43 -2.61 -13.46
C GLU A 88 -1.75 -2.74 -14.23
N ARG A 89 -1.87 -2.02 -15.35
CA ARG A 89 -3.04 -2.05 -16.24
C ARG A 89 -4.36 -1.75 -15.51
N ILE A 90 -4.30 -0.86 -14.54
CA ILE A 90 -5.43 -0.47 -13.69
C ILE A 90 -6.58 0.19 -14.47
N ASP A 91 -6.30 0.78 -15.62
CA ASP A 91 -7.27 1.35 -16.57
C ASP A 91 -8.05 0.27 -17.34
N GLU A 92 -7.56 -0.97 -17.39
CA GLU A 92 -8.19 -2.07 -18.10
C GLU A 92 -9.10 -2.95 -17.21
N ILE A 93 -9.58 -2.43 -16.11
CA ILE A 93 -10.37 -3.20 -15.11
C ILE A 93 -11.59 -3.92 -15.71
N ARG A 94 -12.18 -3.36 -16.78
CA ARG A 94 -13.29 -4.01 -17.49
C ARG A 94 -12.85 -5.31 -18.17
N LEU A 95 -11.68 -5.31 -18.79
CA LEU A 95 -11.11 -6.50 -19.44
C LEU A 95 -10.76 -7.55 -18.39
N ILE A 96 -10.18 -7.12 -17.27
CA ILE A 96 -9.83 -7.98 -16.14
C ILE A 96 -11.08 -8.65 -15.58
N SER A 97 -12.13 -7.87 -15.24
CA SER A 97 -13.39 -8.39 -14.75
C SER A 97 -14.05 -9.39 -15.71
N LYS A 98 -14.03 -9.07 -17.01
CA LYS A 98 -14.56 -9.95 -18.04
C LYS A 98 -13.79 -11.27 -18.09
N THR A 99 -12.47 -11.23 -18.05
CA THR A 99 -11.61 -12.41 -18.06
C THR A 99 -11.85 -13.31 -16.85
N LEU A 100 -12.01 -12.73 -15.65
CA LEU A 100 -12.35 -13.48 -14.46
C LEU A 100 -13.72 -14.19 -14.64
N TYR A 101 -14.73 -13.45 -15.06
CA TYR A 101 -16.08 -13.97 -15.25
C TYR A 101 -16.15 -15.09 -16.30
N GLU A 102 -15.45 -14.96 -17.43
CA GLU A 102 -15.37 -15.97 -18.49
C GLU A 102 -14.66 -17.26 -18.05
N ASN A 103 -13.96 -17.24 -16.92
CA ASN A 103 -13.31 -18.40 -16.31
C ASN A 103 -13.99 -18.83 -14.98
N ASP A 104 -15.28 -18.52 -14.82
CA ASP A 104 -16.09 -18.88 -13.67
C ASP A 104 -15.54 -18.37 -12.31
N VAL A 105 -14.85 -17.22 -12.33
CA VAL A 105 -14.37 -16.51 -11.14
C VAL A 105 -15.15 -15.21 -11.00
N ILE A 106 -15.96 -15.10 -9.94
CA ILE A 106 -16.87 -13.98 -9.74
C ILE A 106 -16.26 -13.00 -8.75
N PRO A 107 -15.94 -11.75 -9.18
CA PRO A 107 -15.49 -10.72 -8.25
C PRO A 107 -16.58 -10.39 -7.21
N THR A 108 -16.23 -10.49 -5.94
CA THR A 108 -17.07 -10.09 -4.79
C THR A 108 -16.71 -8.67 -4.34
N GLU A 109 -15.47 -8.27 -4.57
CA GLU A 109 -15.01 -6.89 -4.36
C GLU A 109 -14.03 -6.50 -5.47
N LEU A 110 -14.19 -5.30 -5.98
CA LEU A 110 -13.34 -4.71 -7.00
C LEU A 110 -13.22 -3.22 -6.72
N HIS A 111 -12.22 -2.86 -5.94
CA HIS A 111 -12.06 -1.51 -5.42
C HIS A 111 -10.71 -0.90 -5.78
N MET A 112 -10.76 0.33 -6.31
CA MET A 112 -9.58 1.14 -6.58
C MET A 112 -9.10 1.78 -5.27
N HIS A 113 -7.86 1.53 -4.92
CA HIS A 113 -7.18 2.21 -3.83
C HIS A 113 -6.22 3.24 -4.40
N ASP A 114 -6.52 4.50 -4.16
CA ASP A 114 -5.59 5.59 -4.41
C ASP A 114 -4.53 5.58 -3.33
N ALA A 115 -3.33 5.20 -3.70
CA ALA A 115 -2.22 5.14 -2.75
C ALA A 115 -1.62 6.53 -2.56
N ASN A 116 -2.13 7.25 -1.58
CA ASN A 116 -1.52 8.49 -1.13
C ASN A 116 -0.72 8.28 0.16
N LEU A 117 0.16 9.22 0.48
CA LEU A 117 1.00 9.19 1.67
C LEU A 117 0.18 9.11 2.97
N GLU A 118 -1.02 9.68 2.99
CA GLU A 118 -1.93 9.67 4.15
C GLU A 118 -2.45 8.25 4.40
N GLN A 119 -2.89 7.56 3.35
CA GLN A 119 -3.36 6.18 3.45
C GLN A 119 -2.23 5.24 3.85
N TYR A 120 -1.03 5.44 3.31
CA TYR A 120 0.16 4.69 3.72
C TYR A 120 0.43 4.84 5.22
N TYR A 121 0.43 6.08 5.72
CA TYR A 121 0.61 6.37 7.14
C TYR A 121 -0.47 5.72 8.01
N MET A 122 -1.74 5.81 7.61
CA MET A 122 -2.86 5.22 8.34
C MET A 122 -2.74 3.70 8.44
N ASN A 123 -2.34 3.04 7.35
CA ASN A 123 -2.10 1.60 7.35
C ASN A 123 -0.93 1.23 8.27
N LEU A 124 0.18 1.97 8.19
CA LEU A 124 1.37 1.76 9.01
C LEU A 124 1.07 1.90 10.52
N VAL A 125 0.21 2.84 10.89
CA VAL A 125 -0.19 3.07 12.28
C VAL A 125 -1.22 2.04 12.73
N GLY A 126 -2.19 1.68 11.87
CA GLY A 126 -3.26 0.74 12.17
C GLY A 126 -2.77 -0.69 12.35
N GLU A 127 -1.86 -1.18 11.50
CA GLU A 127 -1.28 -2.53 11.62
C GLU A 127 -0.52 -2.73 12.94
N LYS A 128 0.13 -1.70 13.45
CA LYS A 128 0.87 -1.78 14.73
C LYS A 128 -0.03 -1.63 15.97
N ASP A 129 -1.23 -1.08 15.84
CA ASP A 129 -2.21 -1.07 16.93
C ASP A 129 -2.76 -2.47 17.20
N VAL A 130 -2.93 -3.29 16.17
CA VAL A 130 -3.34 -4.69 16.31
C VAL A 130 -2.25 -5.51 17.03
N GLN A 131 -0.98 -5.35 16.66
CA GLN A 131 0.13 -6.05 17.32
C GLN A 131 0.35 -5.62 18.77
N TYR A 132 0.11 -4.36 19.10
CA TYR A 132 0.25 -3.87 20.47
C TYR A 132 -0.85 -4.40 21.40
N ASN A 133 -2.08 -4.53 20.91
CA ASN A 133 -3.19 -5.09 21.67
C ASN A 133 -3.00 -6.58 21.94
N GLU A 134 -2.53 -7.36 20.96
CA GLU A 134 -2.22 -8.79 21.13
C GLU A 134 -1.09 -9.04 22.15
N SER A 135 -0.06 -8.18 22.19
CA SER A 135 1.03 -8.30 23.15
C SER A 135 0.68 -7.86 24.57
N THR A 136 -0.38 -7.06 24.73
CA THR A 136 -0.83 -6.58 26.06
C THR A 136 -1.83 -7.55 26.70
N GLU A 137 -2.59 -8.30 25.92
CA GLU A 137 -3.53 -9.30 26.45
C GLU A 137 -2.82 -10.56 26.96
N VAL A 138 -1.66 -10.92 26.41
CA VAL A 138 -0.88 -12.09 26.87
C VAL A 138 -0.19 -11.87 28.21
N SER A 139 -0.01 -10.62 28.68
CA SER A 139 0.65 -10.31 29.95
C SER A 139 -0.32 -10.07 31.13
N ALA A 140 -1.62 -10.16 30.92
CA ALA A 140 -2.64 -9.93 31.97
C ALA A 140 -3.15 -11.22 32.64
N ASP A 141 -2.70 -12.41 32.18
CA ASP A 141 -3.18 -13.72 32.67
C ASP A 141 -2.04 -14.57 33.26
N SER A 142 -1.25 -13.91 34.10
CA SER A 142 -0.20 -14.59 34.91
C SER A 142 -0.24 -14.15 36.35
#